data_6f4a29dc549aa69b743229d8a7247174
#
_entry.id   6f4a29dc549aa69b743229d8a7247174
#
_cell.length_a   1.000
_cell.length_b   1.000
_cell.length_c   1.000
_cell.angle_alpha   90.00
_cell.angle_beta   90.00
_cell.angle_gamma   90.00
#
_symmetry.space_group_name_H-M   'P 1'
#
loop_
_entity.id
_entity.type
_entity.pdbx_description
1 polymer ?
#
loop_
_entity_poly.entity_id
_entity_poly.type
_entity_poly.pdbx_seq_one_letter_code
_entity_poly.pdbx_strand_id
1 'polypeptide(L)'
;MKNIKIILIIIFLSVPLNTFCHELQVIVDLRPPFVVVHSQYGANEFCSYADVSIFSPESDTTEFQIGNADVNGNFSFLPDQPGMWTVKADDGMGHVKSAGIEVAESFFSDQQKGINSSTASVDADRSAEKIPVYLKAVFGLSLIFGITGILYWIKASRVIKNREKSIEA
;
A
#
# COMPACT_ATOMS: atom_id res chain seq x y z
N MET A 1 -0.83 -43.25 -13.61
CA MET A 1 -0.30 -42.03 -14.23
C MET A 1 -1.38 -40.99 -14.54
N LYS A 2 -2.62 -41.37 -14.90
CA LYS A 2 -3.72 -40.42 -15.22
C LYS A 2 -4.13 -39.59 -13.99
N ASN A 3 -4.21 -40.20 -12.81
CA ASN A 3 -4.65 -39.58 -11.55
C ASN A 3 -3.61 -38.55 -11.00
N ILE A 4 -2.31 -38.78 -11.22
CA ILE A 4 -1.25 -37.87 -10.82
C ILE A 4 -1.32 -36.56 -11.60
N LYS A 5 -1.68 -36.59 -12.88
CA LYS A 5 -1.86 -35.38 -13.70
C LYS A 5 -3.02 -34.54 -13.20
N ILE A 6 -4.12 -35.20 -12.79
CA ILE A 6 -5.29 -34.52 -12.24
C ILE A 6 -4.96 -33.86 -10.90
N ILE A 7 -4.23 -34.53 -10.02
CA ILE A 7 -3.80 -33.99 -8.72
C ILE A 7 -2.88 -32.77 -8.92
N LEU A 8 -1.95 -32.82 -9.86
CA LEU A 8 -1.05 -31.69 -10.19
C LEU A 8 -1.82 -30.49 -10.74
N ILE A 9 -2.85 -30.71 -11.57
CA ILE A 9 -3.72 -29.64 -12.08
C ILE A 9 -4.52 -29.01 -10.94
N ILE A 10 -5.06 -29.81 -10.01
CA ILE A 10 -5.82 -29.30 -8.86
C ILE A 10 -4.92 -28.48 -7.95
N ILE A 11 -3.68 -28.92 -7.68
CA ILE A 11 -2.71 -28.19 -6.88
C ILE A 11 -2.31 -26.88 -7.57
N PHE A 12 -2.14 -26.86 -8.89
CA PHE A 12 -1.83 -25.66 -9.65
C PHE A 12 -2.98 -24.66 -9.65
N LEU A 13 -4.24 -25.12 -9.73
CA LEU A 13 -5.43 -24.28 -9.63
C LEU A 13 -5.68 -23.73 -8.22
N SER A 14 -5.12 -24.40 -7.19
CA SER A 14 -5.28 -24.01 -5.77
C SER A 14 -4.25 -22.97 -5.32
N VAL A 15 -3.30 -22.59 -6.17
CA VAL A 15 -2.36 -21.50 -5.85
C VAL A 15 -3.14 -20.20 -5.89
N PRO A 16 -3.35 -19.50 -4.75
CA PRO A 16 -4.00 -18.22 -4.78
C PRO A 16 -3.12 -17.26 -5.57
N LEU A 17 -3.62 -16.80 -6.70
CA LEU A 17 -3.05 -15.64 -7.39
C LEU A 17 -3.33 -14.45 -6.48
N ASN A 18 -2.36 -14.07 -5.66
CA ASN A 18 -2.42 -12.81 -4.93
C ASN A 18 -2.45 -11.70 -5.98
N THR A 19 -3.64 -11.28 -6.34
CA THR A 19 -3.81 -10.02 -7.05
C THR A 19 -3.45 -8.93 -6.05
N PHE A 20 -2.30 -8.30 -6.22
CA PHE A 20 -1.99 -7.06 -5.53
C PHE A 20 -3.00 -6.03 -6.02
N CYS A 21 -4.05 -5.82 -5.25
CA CYS A 21 -4.95 -4.70 -5.44
C CYS A 21 -4.22 -3.48 -4.88
N HIS A 22 -3.90 -2.51 -5.72
CA HIS A 22 -3.37 -1.22 -5.31
C HIS A 22 -4.50 -0.49 -4.56
N GLU A 23 -4.35 -0.35 -3.26
CA GLU A 23 -5.31 0.40 -2.43
C GLU A 23 -4.92 1.88 -2.45
N LEU A 24 -5.87 2.75 -2.79
CA LEU A 24 -5.69 4.20 -2.65
C LEU A 24 -5.49 4.55 -1.17
N GLN A 25 -4.42 5.23 -0.87
CA GLN A 25 -4.07 5.74 0.45
C GLN A 25 -4.11 7.27 0.44
N VAL A 26 -4.68 7.85 1.50
CA VAL A 26 -4.69 9.29 1.73
C VAL A 26 -3.96 9.55 3.04
N ILE A 27 -2.84 10.26 2.95
CA ILE A 27 -2.04 10.68 4.08
C ILE A 27 -2.24 12.18 4.24
N VAL A 28 -2.49 12.64 5.46
CA VAL A 28 -2.74 14.05 5.75
C VAL A 28 -1.72 14.55 6.76
N ASP A 29 -0.95 15.57 6.38
CA ASP A 29 0.10 16.18 7.17
C ASP A 29 -0.29 17.63 7.58
N LEU A 30 -0.15 17.93 8.86
CA LEU A 30 -0.28 19.30 9.39
C LEU A 30 1.02 20.07 9.17
N ARG A 31 1.00 21.06 8.31
CA ARG A 31 2.16 21.95 8.03
C ARG A 31 1.73 23.41 8.08
N PRO A 32 1.59 24.00 9.27
CA PRO A 32 1.11 25.37 9.39
C PRO A 32 1.81 26.33 8.41
N PRO A 33 1.03 27.17 7.71
CA PRO A 33 -0.41 27.41 7.84
C PRO A 33 -1.28 26.44 7.04
N PHE A 34 -0.72 25.47 6.30
CA PHE A 34 -1.44 24.58 5.41
C PHE A 34 -1.60 23.18 6.01
N VAL A 35 -2.65 22.50 5.56
CA VAL A 35 -2.77 21.05 5.65
C VAL A 35 -2.42 20.49 4.27
N VAL A 36 -1.52 19.50 4.23
CA VAL A 36 -1.06 18.87 3.00
C VAL A 36 -1.62 17.46 2.93
N VAL A 37 -2.20 17.13 1.80
CA VAL A 37 -2.78 15.82 1.48
C VAL A 37 -1.87 15.12 0.48
N HIS A 38 -1.57 13.84 0.70
CA HIS A 38 -0.84 12.99 -0.23
C HIS A 38 -1.71 11.80 -0.61
N SER A 39 -2.03 11.67 -1.89
CA SER A 39 -2.79 10.55 -2.46
C SER A 39 -1.84 9.62 -3.19
N GLN A 40 -1.79 8.34 -2.80
CA GLN A 40 -0.84 7.37 -3.36
C GLN A 40 -1.39 5.94 -3.28
N TYR A 41 -0.87 5.03 -4.12
CA TYR A 41 -1.14 3.60 -4.07
C TYR A 41 -0.02 2.82 -3.33
N GLY A 42 1.13 3.42 -3.14
CA GLY A 42 2.29 2.86 -2.46
C GLY A 42 3.43 3.87 -2.35
N ALA A 43 4.54 3.48 -1.75
CA ALA A 43 5.63 4.40 -1.37
C ALA A 43 6.21 5.25 -2.51
N ASN A 44 6.08 4.83 -3.77
CA ASN A 44 6.58 5.56 -4.95
C ASN A 44 5.55 5.56 -6.09
N GLU A 45 4.30 5.28 -5.79
CA GLU A 45 3.23 5.21 -6.77
C GLU A 45 2.15 6.23 -6.40
N PHE A 46 2.25 7.40 -6.99
CA PHE A 46 1.39 8.54 -6.68
C PHE A 46 0.06 8.43 -7.42
N CYS A 47 -1.04 8.80 -6.76
CA CYS A 47 -2.32 9.01 -7.40
C CYS A 47 -2.35 10.42 -7.99
N SER A 48 -1.74 10.56 -9.18
CA SER A 48 -1.65 11.85 -9.87
C SER A 48 -3.04 12.32 -10.30
N TYR A 49 -3.31 13.60 -10.07
CA TYR A 49 -4.55 14.27 -10.49
C TYR A 49 -5.84 13.69 -9.88
N ALA A 50 -5.75 13.00 -8.73
CA ALA A 50 -6.92 12.54 -7.99
C ALA A 50 -7.86 13.71 -7.69
N ASP A 51 -9.16 13.49 -7.80
CA ASP A 51 -10.17 14.46 -7.36
C ASP A 51 -10.17 14.51 -5.82
N VAL A 52 -9.98 15.69 -5.25
CA VAL A 52 -9.91 15.89 -3.80
C VAL A 52 -11.04 16.82 -3.36
N SER A 53 -11.84 16.34 -2.40
CA SER A 53 -12.87 17.11 -1.71
C SER A 53 -12.50 17.26 -0.24
N ILE A 54 -12.56 18.47 0.28
CA ILE A 54 -12.30 18.81 1.68
C ILE A 54 -13.62 19.22 2.33
N PHE A 55 -13.91 18.65 3.49
CA PHE A 55 -15.08 18.97 4.30
C PHE A 55 -14.66 19.58 5.63
N SER A 56 -15.30 20.68 6.00
CA SER A 56 -15.05 21.36 7.25
C SER A 56 -15.73 20.64 8.43
N PRO A 57 -15.32 20.92 9.68
CA PRO A 57 -15.98 20.40 10.88
C PRO A 57 -17.47 20.70 10.98
N GLU A 58 -17.96 21.74 10.31
CA GLU A 58 -19.36 22.18 10.36
C GLU A 58 -20.27 21.41 9.41
N SER A 59 -19.71 20.80 8.34
CA SER A 59 -20.50 20.12 7.32
C SER A 59 -19.73 18.97 6.70
N ASP A 60 -20.35 17.79 6.70
CA ASP A 60 -19.88 16.60 6.00
C ASP A 60 -20.53 16.41 4.61
N THR A 61 -21.44 17.31 4.24
CA THR A 61 -22.20 17.25 2.98
C THR A 61 -21.87 18.37 2.01
N THR A 62 -21.33 19.49 2.52
CA THR A 62 -20.93 20.63 1.68
C THR A 62 -19.42 20.73 1.70
N GLU A 63 -18.81 20.64 0.53
CA GLU A 63 -17.37 20.73 0.39
C GLU A 63 -16.90 22.17 0.72
N PHE A 64 -15.88 22.26 1.56
CA PHE A 64 -15.15 23.49 1.83
C PHE A 64 -14.26 23.89 0.67
N GLN A 65 -13.57 22.91 0.08
CA GLN A 65 -12.69 23.08 -1.07
C GLN A 65 -12.72 21.83 -1.95
N ILE A 66 -12.67 22.03 -3.27
CA ILE A 66 -12.57 20.96 -4.26
C ILE A 66 -11.41 21.30 -5.20
N GLY A 67 -10.72 20.27 -5.68
CA GLY A 67 -9.68 20.41 -6.69
C GLY A 67 -9.01 19.10 -7.02
N ASN A 68 -7.94 19.16 -7.81
CA ASN A 68 -7.18 18.00 -8.19
C ASN A 68 -5.81 18.00 -7.52
N ALA A 69 -5.33 16.82 -7.15
CA ALA A 69 -3.95 16.63 -6.74
C ALA A 69 -2.98 16.97 -7.89
N ASP A 70 -1.75 17.29 -7.56
CA ASP A 70 -0.69 17.50 -8.54
C ASP A 70 -0.18 16.17 -9.16
N VAL A 71 0.83 16.24 -10.01
CA VAL A 71 1.48 15.07 -10.63
C VAL A 71 2.08 14.09 -9.61
N ASN A 72 2.41 14.57 -8.41
CA ASN A 72 2.95 13.77 -7.31
C ASN A 72 1.87 13.36 -6.29
N GLY A 73 0.59 13.53 -6.61
CA GLY A 73 -0.53 13.19 -5.73
C GLY A 73 -0.72 14.16 -4.56
N ASN A 74 -0.14 15.36 -4.61
CA ASN A 74 -0.26 16.33 -3.53
C ASN A 74 -1.41 17.31 -3.76
N PHE A 75 -2.08 17.65 -2.68
CA PHE A 75 -3.08 18.70 -2.60
C PHE A 75 -2.89 19.46 -1.28
N SER A 76 -3.30 20.71 -1.20
CA SER A 76 -3.22 21.47 0.04
C SER A 76 -4.41 22.39 0.21
N PHE A 77 -4.78 22.62 1.47
CA PHE A 77 -5.80 23.59 1.82
C PHE A 77 -5.41 24.37 3.08
N LEU A 78 -6.07 25.51 3.28
CA LEU A 78 -5.88 26.37 4.43
C LEU A 78 -7.13 26.24 5.32
N PRO A 79 -7.05 25.53 6.46
CA PRO A 79 -8.17 25.45 7.38
C PRO A 79 -8.43 26.83 8.01
N ASP A 80 -9.70 27.16 8.21
CA ASP A 80 -10.16 28.42 8.79
C ASP A 80 -10.67 28.30 10.23
N GLN A 81 -10.79 27.06 10.73
CA GLN A 81 -11.30 26.76 12.07
C GLN A 81 -10.70 25.48 12.64
N PRO A 82 -10.61 25.34 13.97
CA PRO A 82 -10.25 24.11 14.64
C PRO A 82 -11.36 23.06 14.52
N GLY A 83 -10.99 21.79 14.64
CA GLY A 83 -11.92 20.66 14.65
C GLY A 83 -11.52 19.54 13.70
N MET A 84 -12.42 18.58 13.50
CA MET A 84 -12.23 17.41 12.65
C MET A 84 -12.54 17.75 11.21
N TRP A 85 -11.52 17.81 10.39
CA TRP A 85 -11.61 17.97 8.94
C TRP A 85 -11.60 16.62 8.24
N THR A 86 -12.37 16.48 7.18
CA THR A 86 -12.42 15.27 6.37
C THR A 86 -11.91 15.55 4.97
N VAL A 87 -10.96 14.72 4.53
CA VAL A 87 -10.39 14.73 3.19
C VAL A 87 -10.91 13.49 2.47
N LYS A 88 -11.44 13.66 1.27
CA LYS A 88 -11.84 12.57 0.37
C LYS A 88 -11.05 12.67 -0.92
N ALA A 89 -10.40 11.59 -1.33
CA ALA A 89 -9.75 11.49 -2.63
C ALA A 89 -10.40 10.39 -3.46
N ASP A 90 -10.53 10.65 -4.77
CA ASP A 90 -11.11 9.76 -5.77
C ASP A 90 -10.16 9.73 -6.97
N ASP A 91 -9.75 8.55 -7.41
CA ASP A 91 -8.86 8.37 -8.56
C ASP A 91 -9.60 8.38 -9.91
N GLY A 92 -10.94 8.50 -9.89
CA GLY A 92 -11.78 8.42 -11.10
C GLY A 92 -11.89 7.00 -11.68
N MET A 93 -11.24 6.00 -11.08
CA MET A 93 -11.28 4.59 -11.51
C MET A 93 -12.10 3.71 -10.56
N GLY A 94 -12.72 4.33 -9.56
CA GLY A 94 -13.58 3.66 -8.58
C GLY A 94 -12.94 3.43 -7.21
N HIS A 95 -11.72 3.91 -6.99
CA HIS A 95 -11.11 3.89 -5.66
C HIS A 95 -11.33 5.23 -4.98
N VAL A 96 -12.10 5.20 -3.91
CA VAL A 96 -12.39 6.37 -3.09
C VAL A 96 -11.86 6.12 -1.69
N LYS A 97 -11.08 7.06 -1.16
CA LYS A 97 -10.58 6.98 0.21
C LYS A 97 -10.84 8.28 0.96
N SER A 98 -11.25 8.16 2.22
CA SER A 98 -11.40 9.31 3.11
C SER A 98 -10.44 9.19 4.29
N ALA A 99 -9.93 10.34 4.73
CA ALA A 99 -9.09 10.47 5.91
C ALA A 99 -9.57 11.67 6.74
N GLY A 100 -9.64 11.50 8.06
CA GLY A 100 -9.92 12.57 9.00
C GLY A 100 -8.62 13.14 9.57
N ILE A 101 -8.59 14.45 9.81
CA ILE A 101 -7.49 15.14 10.49
C ILE A 101 -8.06 16.13 11.51
N GLU A 102 -7.58 16.05 12.74
CA GLU A 102 -7.93 17.00 13.77
C GLU A 102 -6.99 18.21 13.71
N VAL A 103 -7.56 19.38 13.43
CA VAL A 103 -6.84 20.67 13.45
C VAL A 103 -7.09 21.32 14.80
N ALA A 104 -6.07 21.32 15.66
CA ALA A 104 -6.13 21.90 16.98
C ALA A 104 -6.04 23.44 16.94
N GLU A 105 -6.51 24.11 17.99
CA GLU A 105 -6.38 25.57 18.17
C GLU A 105 -4.91 26.05 18.09
N SER A 106 -3.97 25.24 18.57
CA SER A 106 -2.53 25.53 18.51
C SER A 106 -2.00 25.68 17.08
N PHE A 107 -2.63 25.00 16.10
CA PHE A 107 -2.27 25.11 14.69
C PHE A 107 -2.34 26.55 14.19
N PHE A 108 -3.35 27.33 14.64
CA PHE A 108 -3.52 28.72 14.26
C PHE A 108 -2.56 29.67 14.98
N SER A 109 -2.11 29.31 16.17
CA SER A 109 -1.10 30.08 16.90
C SER A 109 0.29 29.99 16.23
N ASP A 110 0.60 28.84 15.63
CA ASP A 110 1.85 28.60 14.93
C ASP A 110 1.89 29.27 13.54
N GLN A 111 0.75 29.61 12.96
CA GLN A 111 0.66 30.38 11.72
C GLN A 111 1.37 31.75 11.84
N GLN A 112 1.27 32.41 12.99
CA GLN A 112 1.90 33.71 13.22
C GLN A 112 3.43 33.61 13.36
N LYS A 113 3.96 32.47 13.77
CA LYS A 113 5.41 32.20 13.86
C LYS A 113 6.04 31.83 12.54
N GLY A 114 5.31 31.16 11.64
CA GLY A 114 5.80 30.67 10.36
C GLY A 114 6.13 31.76 9.35
N ILE A 115 5.53 32.94 9.47
CA ILE A 115 5.77 34.09 8.57
C ILE A 115 7.15 34.72 8.79
N ASN A 116 7.78 34.50 9.94
CA ASN A 116 9.06 35.11 10.33
C ASN A 116 10.25 34.12 10.28
N SER A 117 10.10 32.92 9.77
CA SER A 117 11.17 31.92 9.79
C SER A 117 11.26 31.17 8.48
N SER A 118 11.74 31.82 7.44
CA SER A 118 12.20 31.13 6.23
C SER A 118 13.58 30.55 6.50
N THR A 119 13.63 29.33 6.97
CA THR A 119 14.66 28.30 6.71
C THR A 119 14.35 27.07 7.56
N ALA A 120 13.59 26.14 7.04
CA ALA A 120 13.47 24.80 7.64
C ALA A 120 14.07 23.79 6.68
N SER A 121 15.19 23.23 7.10
CA SER A 121 15.74 22.01 6.52
C SER A 121 14.74 20.87 6.78
N VAL A 122 14.26 20.27 5.70
CA VAL A 122 13.31 19.16 5.76
C VAL A 122 14.11 17.88 5.93
N ASP A 123 14.24 17.40 7.16
CA ASP A 123 14.59 16.00 7.43
C ASP A 123 13.29 15.18 7.32
N ALA A 124 13.02 14.71 6.12
CA ALA A 124 11.95 13.76 5.88
C ALA A 124 12.40 12.37 6.32
N ASP A 125 12.24 12.06 7.59
CA ASP A 125 12.27 10.67 8.06
C ASP A 125 10.96 9.97 7.62
N ARG A 126 10.96 9.52 6.35
CA ARG A 126 9.95 8.59 5.86
C ARG A 126 10.32 7.20 6.39
N SER A 127 9.77 6.84 7.52
CA SER A 127 9.74 5.46 8.00
C SER A 127 8.88 4.63 7.03
N ALA A 128 9.42 4.32 5.86
CA ALA A 128 8.89 3.22 5.07
C ALA A 128 9.05 1.97 5.94
N GLU A 129 7.94 1.35 6.31
CA GLU A 129 7.90 0.09 7.04
C GLU A 129 8.63 -0.95 6.20
N LYS A 130 9.93 -1.07 6.46
CA LYS A 130 10.81 -1.98 5.74
C LYS A 130 10.45 -3.38 6.21
N ILE A 131 9.83 -4.15 5.32
CA ILE A 131 9.68 -5.60 5.53
C ILE A 131 11.04 -6.13 5.98
N PRO A 132 11.14 -6.64 7.21
CA PRO A 132 12.43 -7.01 7.78
C PRO A 132 13.12 -8.05 6.91
N VAL A 133 14.42 -7.86 6.70
CA VAL A 133 15.23 -8.65 5.76
C VAL A 133 15.14 -10.16 6.05
N TYR A 134 14.93 -10.55 7.32
CA TYR A 134 14.75 -11.95 7.69
C TYR A 134 13.48 -12.59 7.08
N LEU A 135 12.39 -11.81 6.90
CA LEU A 135 11.18 -12.32 6.26
C LEU A 135 11.42 -12.65 4.77
N LYS A 136 12.18 -11.79 4.09
CA LYS A 136 12.61 -12.04 2.69
C LYS A 136 13.51 -13.27 2.60
N ALA A 137 14.40 -13.46 3.57
CA ALA A 137 15.29 -14.62 3.64
C ALA A 137 14.52 -15.92 3.88
N VAL A 138 13.54 -15.93 4.79
CA VAL A 138 12.68 -17.09 5.07
C VAL A 138 11.87 -17.49 3.83
N PHE A 139 11.31 -16.52 3.10
CA PHE A 139 10.60 -16.78 1.84
C PHE A 139 11.52 -17.41 0.79
N GLY A 140 12.73 -16.88 0.60
CA GLY A 140 13.71 -17.43 -0.33
C GLY A 140 14.12 -18.86 0.03
N LEU A 141 14.34 -19.13 1.31
CA LEU A 141 14.74 -20.45 1.81
C LEU A 141 13.63 -21.49 1.62
N SER A 142 12.38 -21.15 1.91
CA SER A 142 11.23 -22.05 1.74
C SER A 142 11.01 -22.46 0.28
N LEU A 143 11.28 -21.54 -0.66
CA LEU A 143 11.16 -21.79 -2.09
C LEU A 143 12.22 -22.79 -2.57
N ILE A 144 13.46 -22.66 -2.06
CA ILE A 144 14.57 -23.60 -2.36
C ILE A 144 14.24 -25.00 -1.82
N PHE A 145 13.77 -25.12 -0.58
CA PHE A 145 13.39 -26.40 0.01
C PHE A 145 12.19 -27.05 -0.71
N GLY A 146 11.23 -26.24 -1.14
CA GLY A 146 10.08 -26.71 -1.93
C GLY A 146 10.49 -27.34 -3.24
N ILE A 147 11.34 -26.64 -4.01
CA ILE A 147 11.82 -27.14 -5.32
C ILE A 147 12.71 -28.38 -5.16
N THR A 148 13.63 -28.36 -4.20
CA THR A 148 14.54 -29.52 -3.95
C THR A 148 13.76 -30.74 -3.46
N GLY A 149 12.74 -30.55 -2.63
CA GLY A 149 11.85 -31.63 -2.17
C GLY A 149 11.11 -32.29 -3.33
N ILE A 150 10.57 -31.51 -4.26
CA ILE A 150 9.87 -32.03 -5.45
C ILE A 150 10.84 -32.79 -6.35
N LEU A 151 12.03 -32.28 -6.60
CA LEU A 151 13.03 -32.94 -7.43
C LEU A 151 13.50 -34.26 -6.80
N TYR A 152 13.70 -34.27 -5.48
CA TYR A 152 14.07 -35.49 -4.75
C TYR A 152 12.97 -36.55 -4.81
N TRP A 153 11.72 -36.16 -4.64
CA TRP A 153 10.58 -37.07 -4.74
C TRP A 153 10.43 -37.68 -6.14
N ILE A 154 10.60 -36.88 -7.20
CA ILE A 154 10.60 -37.38 -8.59
C ILE A 154 11.73 -38.40 -8.81
N LYS A 155 12.93 -38.11 -8.31
CA LYS A 155 14.09 -39.01 -8.42
C LYS A 155 13.86 -40.32 -7.65
N ALA A 156 13.37 -40.25 -6.43
CA ALA A 156 13.06 -41.40 -5.59
C ALA A 156 11.98 -42.28 -6.23
N SER A 157 10.92 -41.70 -6.76
CA SER A 157 9.85 -42.43 -7.45
C SER A 157 10.33 -43.19 -8.70
N ARG A 158 11.31 -42.60 -9.43
CA ARG A 158 11.92 -43.29 -10.60
C ARG A 158 12.79 -44.47 -10.19
N VAL A 159 13.55 -44.38 -9.10
CA VAL A 159 14.40 -45.45 -8.59
C VAL A 159 13.56 -46.62 -8.09
N ILE A 160 12.48 -46.36 -7.36
CA ILE A 160 11.57 -47.42 -6.87
C ILE A 160 10.96 -48.16 -8.06
N LYS A 161 10.44 -47.46 -9.05
CA LYS A 161 9.82 -48.06 -10.23
C LYS A 161 10.80 -48.89 -11.08
N ASN A 162 12.06 -48.53 -11.14
CA ASN A 162 13.08 -49.28 -11.85
C ASN A 162 13.47 -50.57 -11.09
N ARG A 163 13.43 -50.58 -9.74
CA ARG A 163 13.65 -51.77 -8.93
C ARG A 163 12.51 -52.79 -9.06
N GLU A 164 11.25 -52.33 -9.08
CA GLU A 164 10.09 -53.21 -9.30
C GLU A 164 10.22 -53.95 -10.63
N LYS A 165 10.58 -53.28 -11.71
CA LYS A 165 10.80 -53.89 -13.02
C LYS A 165 11.95 -54.89 -13.08
N SER A 166 12.94 -54.76 -12.22
CA SER A 166 14.12 -55.62 -12.16
C SER A 166 13.87 -56.90 -11.34
N ILE A 167 12.78 -56.96 -10.60
CA ILE A 167 12.40 -58.13 -9.80
C ILE A 167 11.39 -59.02 -10.58
N GLU A 168 10.66 -58.45 -11.55
CA GLU A 168 9.67 -59.13 -12.37
C GLU A 168 10.32 -59.76 -13.67
N ALA A 169 11.58 -59.50 -13.94
CA ALA A 169 12.34 -60.05 -15.09
C ALA A 169 13.32 -61.17 -14.65
#